data_7751e5251852aced595ad7041234b302
#
_entry.id   7751e5251852aced595ad7041234b302
#
_cell.length_a   1.000
_cell.length_b   1.000
_cell.length_c   1.000
_cell.angle_alpha   90.00
_cell.angle_beta   90.00
_cell.angle_gamma   90.00
#
_symmetry.space_group_name_H-M   'P 1'
#
loop_
_entity.id
_entity.type
_entity.pdbx_description
1 polymer ?
#
loop_
_entity_poly.entity_id
_entity_poly.type
_entity_poly.pdbx_seq_one_letter_code
_entity_poly.pdbx_strand_id
1 'polypeptide(L)'
;MINGLSESWQYIMLAAAIVIAIIFCCYYIVSQSRWEFYTAGGIYDPKTAAVDQPDQIKRAYLTFDDGPSGNTGEILDILDANDVKATFFVVGRGEEYYDTYRDIVNRGHTLGLHSYTHDYDKIYASLDDFVEDVEELQNLLYDVTGVKCIYYRFPGGSSNTVSKVDMDTLIDYVNTAGLVYYDWNALNNDAVCGSFTPEQLVDNIMKDAVCYDDVVILMHDLDARHTTVESLQMLIDELRAEGFTLLPIDENTPLIRHR
;
A
#
# COMPACT_ATOMS: atom_id res chain seq x y z
N MET A 1 33.98 -37.68 26.47
CA MET A 1 32.82 -38.52 26.15
C MET A 1 32.05 -37.86 24.99
N ILE A 2 32.52 -38.00 23.75
CA ILE A 2 31.81 -37.57 22.54
C ILE A 2 31.93 -38.69 21.51
N ASN A 3 31.61 -39.91 21.92
CA ASN A 3 31.60 -41.08 21.04
C ASN A 3 30.19 -41.66 21.07
N GLY A 4 29.32 -41.20 20.19
CA GLY A 4 27.97 -41.75 20.12
C GLY A 4 26.99 -41.06 19.16
N LEU A 5 27.40 -40.03 18.42
CA LEU A 5 26.56 -39.46 17.38
C LEU A 5 26.80 -40.23 16.06
N SER A 6 25.71 -40.60 15.35
CA SER A 6 25.81 -41.20 14.02
C SER A 6 26.54 -40.24 13.07
N GLU A 7 27.24 -40.81 12.05
CA GLU A 7 27.99 -40.01 11.06
C GLU A 7 27.14 -38.86 10.48
N SER A 8 25.86 -39.08 10.24
CA SER A 8 24.92 -38.05 9.76
C SER A 8 24.78 -36.83 10.71
N TRP A 9 24.83 -37.05 12.00
CA TRP A 9 24.77 -35.95 12.99
C TRP A 9 26.09 -35.16 13.03
N GLN A 10 27.24 -35.81 12.75
CA GLN A 10 28.52 -35.12 12.67
C GLN A 10 28.56 -34.18 11.45
N TYR A 11 28.03 -34.63 10.30
CA TYR A 11 27.91 -33.76 9.11
C TYR A 11 26.98 -32.59 9.33
N ILE A 12 25.83 -32.77 10.01
CA ILE A 12 24.87 -31.68 10.35
C ILE A 12 25.54 -30.64 11.25
N MET A 13 26.23 -31.07 12.28
CA MET A 13 26.96 -30.18 13.20
C MET A 13 28.10 -29.44 12.52
N LEU A 14 28.84 -30.10 11.60
CA LEU A 14 29.90 -29.47 10.81
C LEU A 14 29.32 -28.43 9.86
N ALA A 15 28.21 -28.72 9.16
CA ALA A 15 27.53 -27.79 8.28
C ALA A 15 27.00 -26.56 9.05
N ALA A 16 26.40 -26.75 10.22
CA ALA A 16 25.94 -25.67 11.07
C ALA A 16 27.09 -24.76 11.55
N ALA A 17 28.21 -25.35 11.92
CA ALA A 17 29.42 -24.61 12.34
C ALA A 17 30.00 -23.76 11.18
N ILE A 18 29.99 -24.29 9.95
CA ILE A 18 30.44 -23.56 8.74
C ILE A 18 29.51 -22.37 8.45
N VAL A 19 28.18 -22.55 8.55
CA VAL A 19 27.22 -21.47 8.32
C VAL A 19 27.40 -20.35 9.35
N ILE A 20 27.58 -20.71 10.63
CA ILE A 20 27.84 -19.73 11.69
C ILE A 20 29.15 -18.98 11.43
N ALA A 21 30.21 -19.67 11.02
CA ALA A 21 31.49 -19.05 10.71
C ALA A 21 31.38 -18.07 9.52
N ILE A 22 30.59 -18.41 8.48
CA ILE A 22 30.35 -17.54 7.33
C ILE A 22 29.59 -16.27 7.79
N ILE A 23 28.56 -16.40 8.63
CA ILE A 23 27.80 -15.26 9.17
C ILE A 23 28.73 -14.33 9.98
N PHE A 24 29.58 -14.88 10.85
CA PHE A 24 30.55 -14.09 11.60
C PHE A 24 31.60 -13.43 10.71
N CYS A 25 32.04 -14.09 9.67
CA CYS A 25 33.00 -13.54 8.71
C CYS A 25 32.39 -12.39 7.91
N CYS A 26 31.14 -12.53 7.45
CA CYS A 26 30.39 -11.46 6.78
C CYS A 26 30.17 -10.26 7.72
N TYR A 27 29.78 -10.50 8.96
CA TYR A 27 29.63 -9.44 9.97
C TYR A 27 30.94 -8.72 10.23
N TYR A 28 32.05 -9.46 10.34
CA TYR A 28 33.38 -8.90 10.54
C TYR A 28 33.84 -8.05 9.35
N ILE A 29 33.64 -8.53 8.12
CA ILE A 29 33.97 -7.78 6.90
C ILE A 29 33.16 -6.48 6.79
N VAL A 30 31.86 -6.53 7.08
CA VAL A 30 30.99 -5.34 7.08
C VAL A 30 31.40 -4.37 8.20
N SER A 31 31.80 -4.85 9.37
CA SER A 31 32.28 -4.00 10.46
C SER A 31 33.61 -3.36 10.13
N GLN A 32 34.56 -4.06 9.49
CA GLN A 32 35.86 -3.53 9.09
C GLN A 32 35.73 -2.50 7.97
N SER A 33 34.88 -2.74 6.96
CA SER A 33 34.65 -1.75 5.89
C SER A 33 34.03 -0.45 6.41
N ARG A 34 33.24 -0.53 7.50
CA ARG A 34 32.76 0.65 8.21
C ARG A 34 33.89 1.42 8.91
N TRP A 35 34.87 0.73 9.49
CA TRP A 35 36.01 1.35 10.17
C TRP A 35 37.00 2.00 9.21
N GLU A 36 37.28 1.42 8.05
CA GLU A 36 38.18 2.00 7.04
C GLU A 36 37.60 3.31 6.46
N PHE A 37 36.28 3.44 6.37
CA PHE A 37 35.64 4.68 5.93
C PHE A 37 35.82 5.82 6.96
N TYR A 38 35.96 5.50 8.26
CA TYR A 38 36.18 6.48 9.32
C TYR A 38 37.64 6.86 9.55
N THR A 39 38.62 6.10 9.04
CA THR A 39 40.05 6.35 9.26
C THR A 39 40.77 6.97 8.07
N ALA A 40 40.13 7.14 6.91
CA ALA A 40 40.66 7.82 5.75
C ALA A 40 40.52 9.36 5.88
N GLY A 41 41.27 9.94 6.80
CA GLY A 41 41.81 11.28 6.73
C GLY A 41 40.87 12.49 6.51
N GLY A 42 39.72 12.57 7.18
CA GLY A 42 38.98 13.79 7.33
C GLY A 42 38.90 14.18 8.82
N ILE A 43 39.29 15.41 9.16
CA ILE A 43 39.04 15.95 10.51
C ILE A 43 37.52 16.03 10.67
N TYR A 44 36.91 15.06 11.39
CA TYR A 44 35.51 15.08 11.74
C TYR A 44 35.30 16.16 12.82
N ASP A 45 34.81 17.33 12.43
CA ASP A 45 34.27 18.31 13.35
C ASP A 45 32.77 18.00 13.58
N PRO A 46 32.37 17.49 14.74
CA PRO A 46 30.95 17.15 15.02
C PRO A 46 30.03 18.39 15.00
N LYS A 47 30.56 19.59 14.91
CA LYS A 47 29.78 20.84 14.79
C LYS A 47 29.54 21.27 13.35
N THR A 48 30.27 20.71 12.38
CA THR A 48 30.05 20.98 10.94
C THR A 48 29.34 19.85 10.19
N ALA A 49 29.03 18.76 10.83
CA ALA A 49 28.37 17.60 10.24
C ALA A 49 26.82 17.66 10.27
N ALA A 50 26.26 18.83 10.56
CA ALA A 50 24.90 19.12 10.12
C ALA A 50 25.00 19.59 8.64
N VAL A 51 25.42 18.71 7.73
CA VAL A 51 25.03 18.85 6.34
C VAL A 51 23.51 18.67 6.36
N ASP A 52 22.77 19.77 6.12
CA ASP A 52 21.37 19.70 5.73
C ASP A 52 21.26 18.62 4.64
N GLN A 53 20.93 17.40 5.02
CA GLN A 53 20.25 16.50 4.10
C GLN A 53 18.97 17.27 3.78
N PRO A 54 18.65 17.53 2.52
CA PRO A 54 17.37 18.13 2.21
C PRO A 54 16.34 17.26 2.93
N ASP A 55 15.48 17.91 3.73
CA ASP A 55 14.43 17.22 4.47
C ASP A 55 13.79 16.20 3.52
N GLN A 56 14.01 14.93 3.79
CA GLN A 56 13.51 13.86 2.94
C GLN A 56 12.00 13.88 3.15
N ILE A 57 11.28 14.45 2.16
CA ILE A 57 9.83 14.67 2.26
C ILE A 57 9.18 13.30 2.27
N LYS A 58 8.67 12.91 3.42
CA LYS A 58 7.86 11.70 3.54
C LYS A 58 6.42 12.00 3.13
N ARG A 59 5.84 11.16 2.28
CA ARG A 59 4.46 11.28 1.78
C ARG A 59 3.68 10.00 2.01
N ALA A 60 2.48 10.12 2.56
CA ALA A 60 1.58 9.00 2.74
C ALA A 60 0.27 9.25 1.98
N TYR A 61 -0.15 8.26 1.23
CA TYR A 61 -1.35 8.27 0.42
C TYR A 61 -2.35 7.30 1.04
N LEU A 62 -3.35 7.82 1.74
CA LEU A 62 -4.42 7.02 2.29
C LEU A 62 -5.33 6.56 1.15
N THR A 63 -5.54 5.27 1.00
CA THR A 63 -6.41 4.71 -0.03
C THR A 63 -7.43 3.75 0.55
N PHE A 64 -8.66 3.82 0.03
CA PHE A 64 -9.79 3.01 0.46
C PHE A 64 -10.36 2.27 -0.73
N ASP A 65 -10.38 0.94 -0.67
CA ASP A 65 -10.92 0.07 -1.70
C ASP A 65 -12.36 -0.38 -1.34
N ASP A 66 -13.11 -0.85 -2.34
CA ASP A 66 -14.42 -1.51 -2.24
C ASP A 66 -15.62 -0.60 -1.90
N GLY A 67 -15.38 0.66 -1.54
CA GLY A 67 -16.48 1.61 -1.32
C GLY A 67 -17.28 1.97 -2.58
N PRO A 68 -18.33 2.78 -2.45
CA PRO A 68 -18.84 3.31 -1.21
C PRO A 68 -19.64 2.31 -0.37
N SER A 69 -19.63 2.53 0.94
CA SER A 69 -20.39 1.76 1.93
C SER A 69 -21.11 2.68 2.93
N GLY A 70 -21.75 2.11 3.95
CA GLY A 70 -22.31 2.88 5.06
C GLY A 70 -21.26 3.62 5.90
N ASN A 71 -19.98 3.25 5.77
CA ASN A 71 -18.86 3.87 6.49
C ASN A 71 -18.28 5.08 5.76
N THR A 72 -18.50 5.23 4.44
CA THR A 72 -17.86 6.27 3.61
C THR A 72 -18.07 7.67 4.17
N GLY A 73 -19.30 7.98 4.62
CA GLY A 73 -19.63 9.30 5.17
C GLY A 73 -18.77 9.65 6.40
N GLU A 74 -18.60 8.70 7.32
CA GLU A 74 -17.78 8.89 8.53
C GLU A 74 -16.30 8.99 8.20
N ILE A 75 -15.81 8.20 7.25
CA ILE A 75 -14.42 8.31 6.73
C ILE A 75 -14.18 9.72 6.20
N LEU A 76 -15.07 10.23 5.35
CA LEU A 76 -14.98 11.58 4.78
C LEU A 76 -15.01 12.67 5.86
N ASP A 77 -15.83 12.51 6.89
CA ASP A 77 -15.93 13.49 7.99
C ASP A 77 -14.64 13.53 8.83
N ILE A 78 -14.01 12.38 9.08
CA ILE A 78 -12.71 12.30 9.78
C ILE A 78 -11.60 12.93 8.93
N LEU A 79 -11.58 12.66 7.62
CA LEU A 79 -10.60 13.25 6.71
C LEU A 79 -10.74 14.79 6.64
N ASP A 80 -11.96 15.30 6.53
CA ASP A 80 -12.22 16.73 6.50
C ASP A 80 -11.86 17.42 7.82
N ALA A 81 -12.16 16.80 8.97
CA ALA A 81 -11.80 17.32 10.29
C ALA A 81 -10.27 17.46 10.47
N ASN A 82 -9.49 16.68 9.72
CA ASN A 82 -8.05 16.69 9.73
C ASN A 82 -7.41 17.45 8.56
N ASP A 83 -8.18 18.06 7.66
CA ASP A 83 -7.68 18.65 6.41
C ASP A 83 -6.80 17.69 5.60
N VAL A 84 -7.24 16.43 5.49
CA VAL A 84 -6.59 15.35 4.74
C VAL A 84 -7.43 14.99 3.53
N LYS A 85 -6.78 14.81 2.40
CA LYS A 85 -7.41 14.25 1.21
C LYS A 85 -6.85 12.85 0.95
N ALA A 86 -7.73 11.95 0.51
CA ALA A 86 -7.46 10.54 0.29
C ALA A 86 -7.87 10.11 -1.13
N THR A 87 -7.62 8.85 -1.48
CA THR A 87 -8.06 8.26 -2.73
C THR A 87 -9.01 7.10 -2.46
N PHE A 88 -10.11 7.06 -3.16
CA PHE A 88 -11.12 6.01 -3.05
C PHE A 88 -11.16 5.22 -4.36
N PHE A 89 -10.71 3.97 -4.34
CA PHE A 89 -10.84 3.02 -5.45
C PHE A 89 -12.18 2.30 -5.29
N VAL A 90 -13.19 2.80 -5.99
CA VAL A 90 -14.58 2.41 -5.74
C VAL A 90 -15.05 1.28 -6.64
N VAL A 91 -16.12 0.60 -6.20
CA VAL A 91 -16.84 -0.41 -6.98
C VAL A 91 -18.19 0.13 -7.47
N GLY A 92 -18.81 -0.55 -8.44
CA GLY A 92 -20.15 -0.22 -8.90
C GLY A 92 -21.21 -0.41 -7.81
N ARG A 93 -22.00 0.62 -7.54
CA ARG A 93 -23.12 0.59 -6.58
C ARG A 93 -24.38 1.19 -7.22
N GLY A 94 -25.52 0.85 -6.64
CA GLY A 94 -26.82 1.38 -7.06
C GLY A 94 -27.00 2.89 -6.79
N GLU A 95 -28.13 3.40 -7.26
CA GLU A 95 -28.46 4.84 -7.20
C GLU A 95 -28.42 5.42 -5.78
N GLU A 96 -28.62 4.59 -4.76
CA GLU A 96 -28.56 4.96 -3.35
C GLU A 96 -27.20 5.47 -2.90
N TYR A 97 -26.13 5.16 -3.66
CA TYR A 97 -24.76 5.61 -3.40
C TYR A 97 -24.29 6.74 -4.32
N TYR A 98 -25.11 7.21 -5.27
CA TYR A 98 -24.69 8.24 -6.23
C TYR A 98 -24.30 9.56 -5.56
N ASP A 99 -24.99 9.94 -4.49
CA ASP A 99 -24.62 11.12 -3.72
C ASP A 99 -23.27 10.91 -3.00
N THR A 100 -22.96 9.70 -2.56
CA THR A 100 -21.67 9.39 -1.91
C THR A 100 -20.50 9.52 -2.90
N TYR A 101 -20.64 9.06 -4.16
CA TYR A 101 -19.61 9.32 -5.19
C TYR A 101 -19.40 10.82 -5.43
N ARG A 102 -20.49 11.60 -5.48
CA ARG A 102 -20.41 13.07 -5.60
C ARG A 102 -19.73 13.71 -4.39
N ASP A 103 -20.01 13.23 -3.19
CA ASP A 103 -19.40 13.73 -1.96
C ASP A 103 -17.89 13.49 -1.93
N ILE A 104 -17.43 12.30 -2.32
CA ILE A 104 -15.98 12.00 -2.45
C ILE A 104 -15.30 13.08 -3.31
N VAL A 105 -15.86 13.36 -4.49
CA VAL A 105 -15.32 14.36 -5.44
C VAL A 105 -15.45 15.79 -4.90
N ASN A 106 -16.63 16.17 -4.40
CA ASN A 106 -16.92 17.54 -3.95
C ASN A 106 -16.09 17.94 -2.73
N ARG A 107 -15.72 16.97 -1.89
CA ARG A 107 -14.82 17.18 -0.75
C ARG A 107 -13.33 17.15 -1.15
N GLY A 108 -13.01 17.00 -2.45
CA GLY A 108 -11.65 17.12 -2.99
C GLY A 108 -10.80 15.87 -2.85
N HIS A 109 -11.41 14.71 -2.67
CA HIS A 109 -10.72 13.42 -2.70
C HIS A 109 -10.56 12.92 -4.13
N THR A 110 -9.55 12.08 -4.37
CA THR A 110 -9.38 11.42 -5.66
C THR A 110 -10.33 10.22 -5.77
N LEU A 111 -11.13 10.20 -6.84
CA LEU A 111 -11.98 9.07 -7.19
C LEU A 111 -11.24 8.19 -8.20
N GLY A 112 -11.02 6.93 -7.86
CA GLY A 112 -10.37 5.92 -8.67
C GLY A 112 -11.28 4.72 -8.95
N LEU A 113 -10.89 3.94 -9.94
CA LEU A 113 -11.59 2.74 -10.40
C LEU A 113 -11.04 1.50 -9.69
N HIS A 114 -11.92 0.64 -9.17
CA HIS A 114 -11.54 -0.67 -8.66
C HIS A 114 -12.13 -1.78 -9.52
N SER A 115 -13.43 -1.94 -9.52
CA SER A 115 -14.19 -2.90 -10.33
C SER A 115 -15.66 -2.50 -10.32
N TYR A 116 -16.40 -2.79 -11.39
CA TYR A 116 -17.85 -2.61 -11.36
C TYR A 116 -18.53 -3.67 -10.51
N THR A 117 -18.18 -4.94 -10.71
CA THR A 117 -18.86 -6.07 -10.04
C THR A 117 -18.16 -6.56 -8.80
N HIS A 118 -16.83 -6.40 -8.70
CA HIS A 118 -15.94 -7.00 -7.70
C HIS A 118 -16.09 -8.53 -7.58
N ASP A 119 -16.53 -9.17 -8.65
CA ASP A 119 -16.63 -10.63 -8.77
C ASP A 119 -15.42 -11.19 -9.50
N TYR A 120 -14.47 -11.78 -8.75
CA TYR A 120 -13.20 -12.29 -9.27
C TYR A 120 -13.40 -13.35 -10.36
N ASP A 121 -14.41 -14.21 -10.23
CA ASP A 121 -14.70 -15.23 -11.22
C ASP A 121 -15.19 -14.64 -12.56
N LYS A 122 -15.79 -13.45 -12.51
CA LYS A 122 -16.27 -12.71 -13.67
C LYS A 122 -15.15 -11.82 -14.25
N ILE A 123 -14.62 -10.89 -13.47
CA ILE A 123 -13.67 -9.89 -13.96
C ILE A 123 -12.37 -10.50 -14.52
N TYR A 124 -11.96 -11.65 -13.98
CA TYR A 124 -10.73 -12.34 -14.37
C TYR A 124 -10.98 -13.58 -15.24
N ALA A 125 -12.18 -13.76 -15.79
CA ALA A 125 -12.52 -14.88 -16.64
C ALA A 125 -11.89 -14.78 -18.04
N SER A 126 -11.92 -13.56 -18.63
CA SER A 126 -11.33 -13.24 -19.92
C SER A 126 -10.92 -11.76 -19.98
N LEU A 127 -10.15 -11.39 -21.01
CA LEU A 127 -9.83 -9.97 -21.26
C LEU A 127 -11.09 -9.15 -21.55
N ASP A 128 -12.02 -9.70 -22.32
CA ASP A 128 -13.25 -9.00 -22.68
C ASP A 128 -14.12 -8.71 -21.43
N ASP A 129 -14.26 -9.69 -20.52
CA ASP A 129 -14.96 -9.49 -19.26
C ASP A 129 -14.30 -8.42 -18.37
N PHE A 130 -12.96 -8.40 -18.35
CA PHE A 130 -12.20 -7.39 -17.62
C PHE A 130 -12.41 -5.99 -18.20
N VAL A 131 -12.35 -5.87 -19.52
CA VAL A 131 -12.59 -4.60 -20.25
C VAL A 131 -13.98 -4.07 -19.97
N GLU A 132 -15.01 -4.94 -20.10
CA GLU A 132 -16.40 -4.57 -19.83
C GLU A 132 -16.59 -4.04 -18.40
N ASP A 133 -16.02 -4.71 -17.39
CA ASP A 133 -16.11 -4.31 -15.98
C ASP A 133 -15.47 -2.94 -15.73
N VAL A 134 -14.29 -2.68 -16.30
CA VAL A 134 -13.61 -1.38 -16.17
C VAL A 134 -14.39 -0.26 -16.87
N GLU A 135 -14.84 -0.49 -18.10
CA GLU A 135 -15.58 0.51 -18.88
C GLU A 135 -16.94 0.80 -18.26
N GLU A 136 -17.64 -0.20 -17.73
CA GLU A 136 -18.94 -0.03 -17.08
C GLU A 136 -18.80 0.86 -15.84
N LEU A 137 -17.77 0.61 -14.99
CA LEU A 137 -17.49 1.46 -13.85
C LEU A 137 -17.09 2.89 -14.25
N GLN A 138 -16.23 3.04 -15.25
CA GLN A 138 -15.79 4.36 -15.72
C GLN A 138 -16.97 5.19 -16.24
N ASN A 139 -17.88 4.57 -16.99
CA ASN A 139 -19.09 5.22 -17.50
C ASN A 139 -20.03 5.61 -16.36
N LEU A 140 -20.29 4.70 -15.41
CA LEU A 140 -21.12 4.98 -14.22
C LEU A 140 -20.59 6.21 -13.48
N LEU A 141 -19.30 6.21 -13.14
CA LEU A 141 -18.71 7.30 -12.35
C LEU A 141 -18.72 8.63 -13.12
N TYR A 142 -18.49 8.59 -14.43
CA TYR A 142 -18.58 9.79 -15.27
C TYR A 142 -20.02 10.34 -15.34
N ASP A 143 -21.01 9.47 -15.52
CA ASP A 143 -22.42 9.87 -15.59
C ASP A 143 -22.90 10.47 -14.26
N VAL A 144 -22.41 9.94 -13.13
CA VAL A 144 -22.83 10.36 -11.80
C VAL A 144 -22.10 11.63 -11.34
N THR A 145 -20.79 11.74 -11.60
CA THR A 145 -19.93 12.79 -11.03
C THR A 145 -19.42 13.82 -12.05
N GLY A 146 -19.44 13.49 -13.35
CA GLY A 146 -18.80 14.29 -14.39
C GLY A 146 -17.27 14.15 -14.41
N VAL A 147 -16.68 13.32 -13.56
CA VAL A 147 -15.22 13.12 -13.46
C VAL A 147 -14.79 11.91 -14.29
N LYS A 148 -13.83 12.11 -15.19
CA LYS A 148 -13.16 11.00 -15.88
C LYS A 148 -12.08 10.44 -14.98
N CYS A 149 -12.37 9.32 -14.29
CA CYS A 149 -11.39 8.62 -13.46
C CYS A 149 -10.28 8.03 -14.31
N ILE A 150 -9.03 8.27 -13.91
CA ILE A 150 -7.83 7.76 -14.61
C ILE A 150 -6.98 6.85 -13.72
N TYR A 151 -7.20 6.85 -12.42
CA TYR A 151 -6.48 5.97 -11.49
C TYR A 151 -7.25 4.67 -11.32
N TYR A 152 -6.51 3.56 -11.31
CA TYR A 152 -7.06 2.21 -11.25
C TYR A 152 -6.34 1.38 -10.19
N ARG A 153 -7.04 0.48 -9.53
CA ARG A 153 -6.44 -0.55 -8.69
C ARG A 153 -7.08 -1.89 -9.02
N PHE A 154 -6.23 -2.87 -9.33
CA PHE A 154 -6.67 -4.24 -9.59
C PHE A 154 -7.25 -4.87 -8.32
N PRO A 155 -8.44 -5.49 -8.34
CA PRO A 155 -8.90 -6.34 -7.27
C PRO A 155 -7.87 -7.43 -6.91
N GLY A 156 -7.39 -7.42 -5.65
CA GLY A 156 -6.30 -8.28 -5.20
C GLY A 156 -4.88 -7.87 -5.65
N GLY A 157 -4.73 -6.69 -6.27
CA GLY A 157 -3.46 -6.14 -6.73
C GLY A 157 -2.98 -6.66 -8.07
N SER A 158 -1.96 -5.99 -8.66
CA SER A 158 -1.40 -6.35 -9.96
C SER A 158 -0.63 -7.68 -9.94
N SER A 159 -0.29 -8.19 -8.76
CA SER A 159 0.41 -9.48 -8.56
C SER A 159 -0.52 -10.62 -8.16
N ASN A 160 -1.86 -10.44 -8.23
CA ASN A 160 -2.80 -11.50 -7.86
C ASN A 160 -2.60 -12.75 -8.74
N THR A 161 -2.94 -13.91 -8.19
CA THR A 161 -2.80 -15.22 -8.84
C THR A 161 -4.16 -15.87 -9.16
N VAL A 162 -5.25 -15.14 -8.98
CA VAL A 162 -6.61 -15.65 -9.20
C VAL A 162 -7.08 -15.42 -10.64
N SER A 163 -6.45 -14.49 -11.35
CA SER A 163 -6.77 -14.21 -12.75
C SER A 163 -6.50 -15.44 -13.65
N LYS A 164 -7.47 -15.76 -14.54
CA LYS A 164 -7.31 -16.74 -15.60
C LYS A 164 -6.64 -16.17 -16.84
N VAL A 165 -6.56 -14.84 -16.93
CA VAL A 165 -5.82 -14.09 -17.96
C VAL A 165 -4.45 -13.72 -17.40
N ASP A 166 -3.42 -13.74 -18.23
CA ASP A 166 -2.10 -13.24 -17.79
C ASP A 166 -2.22 -11.78 -17.37
N MET A 167 -1.73 -11.48 -16.16
CA MET A 167 -1.81 -10.13 -15.60
C MET A 167 -1.09 -9.08 -16.47
N ASP A 168 -0.02 -9.45 -17.20
CA ASP A 168 0.63 -8.52 -18.14
C ASP A 168 -0.32 -8.08 -19.27
N THR A 169 -1.20 -8.98 -19.74
CA THR A 169 -2.23 -8.65 -20.73
C THR A 169 -3.23 -7.63 -20.18
N LEU A 170 -3.65 -7.77 -18.92
CA LEU A 170 -4.57 -6.84 -18.26
C LEU A 170 -3.90 -5.50 -17.98
N ILE A 171 -2.63 -5.52 -17.57
CA ILE A 171 -1.81 -4.33 -17.35
C ILE A 171 -1.62 -3.56 -18.66
N ASP A 172 -1.35 -4.26 -19.76
CA ASP A 172 -1.22 -3.64 -21.08
C ASP A 172 -2.52 -2.96 -21.52
N TYR A 173 -3.68 -3.58 -21.27
CA TYR A 173 -4.98 -2.93 -21.49
C TYR A 173 -5.12 -1.66 -20.65
N VAL A 174 -4.91 -1.72 -19.34
CA VAL A 174 -5.03 -0.57 -18.43
C VAL A 174 -4.15 0.60 -18.91
N ASN A 175 -2.89 0.32 -19.26
CA ASN A 175 -1.97 1.33 -19.78
C ASN A 175 -2.44 1.90 -21.13
N THR A 176 -2.93 1.05 -22.05
CA THR A 176 -3.40 1.46 -23.39
C THR A 176 -4.70 2.28 -23.31
N ALA A 177 -5.56 1.97 -22.33
CA ALA A 177 -6.77 2.74 -22.03
C ALA A 177 -6.48 4.12 -21.41
N GLY A 178 -5.20 4.44 -21.15
CA GLY A 178 -4.78 5.70 -20.53
C GLY A 178 -5.05 5.76 -19.02
N LEU A 179 -5.18 4.60 -18.38
CA LEU A 179 -5.31 4.47 -16.95
C LEU A 179 -3.93 4.30 -16.28
N VAL A 180 -3.81 4.77 -15.05
CA VAL A 180 -2.61 4.64 -14.22
C VAL A 180 -2.97 3.78 -13.02
N TYR A 181 -2.36 2.60 -12.90
CA TYR A 181 -2.68 1.73 -11.77
C TYR A 181 -1.70 1.88 -10.62
N TYR A 182 -2.23 1.67 -9.42
CA TYR A 182 -1.50 1.68 -8.15
C TYR A 182 -1.80 0.43 -7.34
N ASP A 183 -0.76 -0.19 -6.81
CA ASP A 183 -0.86 -1.14 -5.71
C ASP A 183 -0.60 -0.38 -4.38
N TRP A 184 0.02 -1.03 -3.41
CA TRP A 184 0.32 -0.48 -2.09
C TRP A 184 1.66 -1.01 -1.59
N ASN A 185 2.24 -0.36 -0.60
CA ASN A 185 3.42 -0.83 0.11
C ASN A 185 3.27 -0.80 1.63
N ALA A 186 2.07 -0.46 2.13
CA ALA A 186 1.64 -0.67 3.50
C ALA A 186 0.15 -1.02 3.52
N LEU A 187 -0.30 -1.83 4.48
CA LEU A 187 -1.70 -2.23 4.62
C LEU A 187 -2.08 -2.49 6.07
N ASN A 188 -3.35 -2.21 6.41
CA ASN A 188 -3.86 -2.42 7.76
C ASN A 188 -4.27 -3.88 8.07
N ASN A 189 -4.36 -4.75 7.06
CA ASN A 189 -4.85 -6.12 7.16
C ASN A 189 -6.33 -6.26 7.55
N ASP A 190 -7.16 -5.23 7.36
CA ASP A 190 -8.59 -5.29 7.69
C ASP A 190 -9.39 -6.31 6.86
N ALA A 191 -8.92 -6.68 5.67
CA ALA A 191 -9.56 -7.67 4.80
C ALA A 191 -9.29 -9.12 5.19
N VAL A 192 -8.26 -9.40 6.02
CA VAL A 192 -7.94 -10.79 6.39
C VAL A 192 -8.90 -11.32 7.45
N CYS A 193 -9.01 -12.66 7.53
CA CYS A 193 -9.82 -13.31 8.56
C CYS A 193 -9.27 -13.01 9.95
N GLY A 194 -10.15 -12.56 10.85
CA GLY A 194 -9.83 -12.21 12.23
C GLY A 194 -10.46 -10.89 12.63
N SER A 195 -10.36 -10.58 13.91
CA SER A 195 -10.77 -9.28 14.44
C SER A 195 -9.53 -8.56 14.93
N PHE A 196 -9.22 -7.43 14.34
CA PHE A 196 -8.17 -6.54 14.80
C PHE A 196 -8.78 -5.38 15.60
N THR A 197 -8.08 -4.92 16.63
CA THR A 197 -8.43 -3.65 17.28
C THR A 197 -7.97 -2.47 16.40
N PRO A 198 -8.52 -1.25 16.60
CA PRO A 198 -8.04 -0.07 15.89
C PRO A 198 -6.52 0.13 15.99
N GLU A 199 -5.95 -0.09 17.18
CA GLU A 199 -4.50 0.02 17.44
C GLU A 199 -3.70 -0.99 16.60
N GLN A 200 -4.19 -2.23 16.50
CA GLN A 200 -3.52 -3.27 15.71
C GLN A 200 -3.54 -2.96 14.22
N LEU A 201 -4.62 -2.35 13.71
CA LEU A 201 -4.70 -1.90 12.32
C LEU A 201 -3.67 -0.79 12.05
N VAL A 202 -3.52 0.17 12.97
CA VAL A 202 -2.49 1.22 12.87
C VAL A 202 -1.08 0.62 12.95
N ASP A 203 -0.81 -0.23 13.92
CA ASP A 203 0.49 -0.90 14.07
C ASP A 203 0.91 -1.68 12.81
N ASN A 204 -0.05 -2.35 12.15
CA ASN A 204 0.21 -3.05 10.89
C ASN A 204 0.70 -2.11 9.80
N ILE A 205 0.05 -0.95 9.62
CA ILE A 205 0.45 0.06 8.65
C ILE A 205 1.81 0.65 9.02
N MET A 206 1.97 1.12 10.26
CA MET A 206 3.16 1.85 10.70
C MET A 206 4.42 1.00 10.62
N LYS A 207 4.32 -0.32 10.85
CA LYS A 207 5.43 -1.26 10.69
C LYS A 207 6.04 -1.23 9.30
N ASP A 208 5.21 -1.08 8.26
CA ASP A 208 5.66 -1.02 6.88
C ASP A 208 5.97 0.43 6.46
N ALA A 209 5.13 1.39 6.85
CA ALA A 209 5.21 2.79 6.45
C ALA A 209 6.56 3.44 6.78
N VAL A 210 7.11 3.17 7.98
CA VAL A 210 8.40 3.75 8.40
C VAL A 210 9.59 3.29 7.54
N CYS A 211 9.42 2.30 6.67
CA CYS A 211 10.46 1.79 5.78
C CYS A 211 10.55 2.54 4.46
N TYR A 212 9.63 3.46 4.16
CA TYR A 212 9.52 4.14 2.87
C TYR A 212 9.36 5.65 3.04
N ASP A 213 9.77 6.40 2.02
CA ASP A 213 9.52 7.85 1.94
C ASP A 213 8.17 8.15 1.28
N ASP A 214 7.76 7.31 0.34
CA ASP A 214 6.47 7.34 -0.33
C ASP A 214 5.68 6.08 0.02
N VAL A 215 4.53 6.24 0.66
CA VAL A 215 3.71 5.13 1.17
C VAL A 215 2.30 5.21 0.62
N VAL A 216 1.90 4.21 -0.16
CA VAL A 216 0.51 4.01 -0.53
C VAL A 216 -0.09 2.97 0.42
N ILE A 217 -1.08 3.37 1.18
CA ILE A 217 -1.68 2.59 2.27
C ILE A 217 -3.00 2.00 1.81
N LEU A 218 -3.10 0.66 1.83
CA LEU A 218 -4.34 -0.07 1.54
C LEU A 218 -5.19 -0.21 2.80
N MET A 219 -6.42 0.26 2.70
CA MET A 219 -7.52 0.05 3.64
C MET A 219 -8.80 -0.24 2.85
N HIS A 220 -9.85 -0.73 3.50
CA HIS A 220 -11.13 -1.00 2.83
C HIS A 220 -12.28 -0.18 3.43
N ASP A 221 -13.13 0.33 2.54
CA ASP A 221 -14.39 1.00 2.87
C ASP A 221 -15.54 0.00 2.70
N LEU A 222 -15.77 -0.81 3.74
CA LEU A 222 -16.80 -1.84 3.76
C LEU A 222 -17.64 -1.75 5.03
N ASP A 223 -18.94 -1.97 4.96
CA ASP A 223 -19.85 -1.97 6.12
C ASP A 223 -19.35 -2.85 7.26
N ALA A 224 -18.75 -4.00 6.94
CA ALA A 224 -18.22 -4.96 7.91
C ALA A 224 -16.89 -4.53 8.54
N ARG A 225 -16.30 -3.40 8.14
CA ARG A 225 -14.97 -2.94 8.53
C ARG A 225 -14.99 -1.60 9.28
N HIS A 226 -15.96 -1.42 10.16
CA HIS A 226 -16.07 -0.19 10.96
C HIS A 226 -14.82 0.06 11.84
N THR A 227 -14.10 -0.96 12.24
CA THR A 227 -12.81 -0.84 12.96
C THR A 227 -11.76 -0.04 12.15
N THR A 228 -11.81 -0.08 10.81
CA THR A 228 -10.98 0.77 9.95
C THR A 228 -11.31 2.24 10.16
N VAL A 229 -12.60 2.59 10.27
CA VAL A 229 -13.06 3.96 10.58
C VAL A 229 -12.55 4.39 11.96
N GLU A 230 -12.74 3.54 12.98
CA GLU A 230 -12.28 3.79 14.36
C GLU A 230 -10.76 4.01 14.46
N SER A 231 -9.97 3.39 13.56
CA SER A 231 -8.51 3.50 13.55
C SER A 231 -8.00 4.77 12.84
N LEU A 232 -8.84 5.42 12.00
CA LEU A 232 -8.37 6.41 11.02
C LEU A 232 -7.78 7.66 11.68
N GLN A 233 -8.39 8.19 12.76
CA GLN A 233 -7.85 9.34 13.46
C GLN A 233 -6.46 9.04 14.05
N MET A 234 -6.30 7.89 14.69
CA MET A 234 -5.02 7.46 15.26
C MET A 234 -3.95 7.30 14.17
N LEU A 235 -4.30 6.70 13.03
CA LEU A 235 -3.40 6.55 11.89
C LEU A 235 -2.91 7.91 11.36
N ILE A 236 -3.80 8.88 11.21
CA ILE A 236 -3.45 10.24 10.77
C ILE A 236 -2.46 10.87 11.75
N ASP A 237 -2.71 10.74 13.05
CA ASP A 237 -1.86 11.32 14.09
C ASP A 237 -0.47 10.67 14.10
N GLU A 238 -0.37 9.34 14.02
CA GLU A 238 0.89 8.60 13.98
C GLU A 238 1.71 8.91 12.72
N LEU A 239 1.09 8.94 11.54
CA LEU A 239 1.78 9.28 10.30
C LEU A 239 2.35 10.71 10.36
N ARG A 240 1.59 11.66 10.91
CA ARG A 240 2.07 13.05 11.10
C ARG A 240 3.22 13.12 12.13
N ALA A 241 3.14 12.35 13.20
CA ALA A 241 4.20 12.27 14.21
C ALA A 241 5.51 11.72 13.60
N GLU A 242 5.42 10.81 12.63
CA GLU A 242 6.55 10.28 11.86
C GLU A 242 7.03 11.21 10.73
N GLY A 243 6.40 12.37 10.56
CA GLY A 243 6.79 13.41 9.60
C GLY A 243 6.22 13.21 8.19
N PHE A 244 5.19 12.37 8.02
CA PHE A 244 4.53 12.21 6.73
C PHE A 244 3.59 13.40 6.41
N THR A 245 3.64 13.86 5.16
CA THR A 245 2.61 14.69 4.56
C THR A 245 1.56 13.76 3.93
N LEU A 246 0.29 13.94 4.29
CA LEU A 246 -0.81 13.12 3.79
C LEU A 246 -1.38 13.76 2.52
N LEU A 247 -1.43 13.00 1.44
CA LEU A 247 -1.83 13.48 0.11
C LEU A 247 -2.77 12.47 -0.57
N PRO A 248 -3.67 12.91 -1.46
CA PRO A 248 -4.35 12.01 -2.37
C PRO A 248 -3.40 11.59 -3.50
N ILE A 249 -3.70 10.49 -4.20
CA ILE A 249 -2.99 10.14 -5.42
C ILE A 249 -3.31 11.18 -6.51
N ASP A 250 -2.26 11.71 -7.11
CA ASP A 250 -2.32 12.67 -8.23
C ASP A 250 -1.23 12.34 -9.29
N GLU A 251 -1.08 13.21 -10.29
CA GLU A 251 -0.10 13.04 -11.37
C GLU A 251 1.37 13.07 -10.92
N ASN A 252 1.65 13.55 -9.71
CA ASN A 252 3.00 13.63 -9.13
C ASN A 252 3.30 12.45 -8.21
N THR A 253 2.31 11.61 -7.94
CA THR A 253 2.46 10.46 -7.03
C THR A 253 3.38 9.40 -7.65
N PRO A 254 4.46 8.99 -6.96
CA PRO A 254 5.32 7.91 -7.43
C PRO A 254 4.54 6.62 -7.64
N LEU A 255 4.87 5.90 -8.70
CA LEU A 255 4.19 4.64 -9.02
C LEU A 255 4.62 3.55 -8.04
N ILE A 256 3.69 3.09 -7.21
CA ILE A 256 3.85 1.92 -6.33
C ILE A 256 3.12 0.76 -6.98
N ARG A 257 3.87 -0.25 -7.42
CA ARG A 257 3.36 -1.40 -8.18
C ARG A 257 4.04 -2.69 -7.74
N HIS A 258 3.29 -3.77 -7.69
CA HIS A 258 3.81 -5.10 -7.40
C HIS A 258 4.31 -5.80 -8.66
N ARG A 259 3.84 -5.36 -9.83
CA ARG A 259 4.21 -5.90 -11.15
C ARG A 259 4.30 -4.80 -12.21
#